data_2b36d1e08e16555e5af3fb923c8259f7
#
_entry.id   2b36d1e08e16555e5af3fb923c8259f7
#
_cell.length_a   1.000
_cell.length_b   1.000
_cell.length_c   1.000
_cell.angle_alpha   90.00
_cell.angle_beta   90.00
_cell.angle_gamma   90.00
#
_symmetry.space_group_name_H-M   'P 1'
#
loop_
_entity.id
_entity.type
_entity.pdbx_description
1 polymer ?
#
loop_
_entity_poly.entity_id
_entity_poly.type
_entity_poly.pdbx_seq_one_letter_code
_entity_poly.pdbx_strand_id
1 'polypeptide(L)'
;MRHVSVLHHREEPGMGAGVRAVLGDVSGEVAVFGSLNADLTVRTERFPKPGETISGEDLVILPGGKSANQAVQAGLLGAHVRMIGAVGADGHGDLLIESLQRAGVDTSAVQREDVATGTAIITVDSAGDNTIVVSPGANGTVDVSTAQRHQDVIGKARVLGLCMEVSPDAVEAAARIAHDAGTRVVFNNSPFHPVLSAGLLEAIDVLVVNEHELADMLKPGASDTAAELECERADDATDWADCARRLAAMGIPSAVVTLGGRGPMVIEGEEITPVDPFP
;
A
#
# COMPACT_ATOMS: atom_id res chain seq x y z
N MET A 1 -22.86 -35.24 -0.31
CA MET A 1 -22.19 -34.71 0.89
C MET A 1 -20.71 -34.99 0.75
N ARG A 2 -19.93 -34.05 0.30
CA ARG A 2 -18.48 -34.13 0.31
C ARG A 2 -17.99 -32.90 1.06
N HIS A 3 -17.15 -33.13 2.05
CA HIS A 3 -16.60 -32.18 2.99
C HIS A 3 -15.93 -31.00 2.27
N VAL A 4 -16.39 -29.78 2.60
CA VAL A 4 -15.62 -28.57 2.41
C VAL A 4 -14.39 -28.69 3.31
N SER A 5 -13.24 -28.91 2.71
CA SER A 5 -11.96 -28.87 3.42
C SER A 5 -11.70 -27.41 3.80
N VAL A 6 -12.04 -27.07 5.02
CA VAL A 6 -11.57 -25.83 5.66
C VAL A 6 -10.05 -25.95 5.70
N LEU A 7 -9.36 -25.14 4.90
CA LEU A 7 -7.93 -24.94 5.04
C LEU A 7 -7.68 -24.50 6.50
N HIS A 8 -7.23 -25.44 7.31
CA HIS A 8 -6.67 -25.14 8.61
C HIS A 8 -5.49 -24.19 8.35
N HIS A 9 -5.68 -22.93 8.70
CA HIS A 9 -4.54 -22.06 8.95
C HIS A 9 -3.66 -22.81 9.96
N ARG A 10 -2.50 -23.29 9.51
CA ARG A 10 -1.39 -23.56 10.43
C ARG A 10 -1.21 -22.25 11.18
N GLU A 11 -1.27 -22.32 12.50
CA GLU A 11 -0.75 -21.27 13.36
C GLU A 11 0.68 -21.02 12.88
N GLU A 12 0.88 -19.94 12.12
CA GLU A 12 2.22 -19.46 11.81
C GLU A 12 2.88 -19.18 13.16
N PRO A 13 4.08 -19.70 13.40
CA PRO A 13 4.79 -19.41 14.64
C PRO A 13 4.91 -17.89 14.72
N GLY A 14 4.37 -17.31 15.78
CA GLY A 14 4.44 -15.88 16.03
C GLY A 14 5.87 -15.42 15.80
N MET A 15 6.01 -14.24 15.20
CA MET A 15 7.26 -13.61 14.77
C MET A 15 8.42 -14.01 15.69
N GLY A 16 9.37 -14.76 15.16
CA GLY A 16 10.45 -15.33 15.97
C GLY A 16 11.20 -14.24 16.76
N ALA A 17 11.70 -14.59 17.93
CA ALA A 17 12.45 -13.69 18.80
C ALA A 17 13.54 -12.87 18.08
N GLY A 18 14.07 -13.39 16.95
CA GLY A 18 15.05 -12.73 16.10
C GLY A 18 14.52 -11.47 15.40
N VAL A 19 13.28 -11.47 14.87
CA VAL A 19 12.71 -10.30 14.20
C VAL A 19 12.41 -9.20 15.23
N ARG A 20 11.92 -9.55 16.43
CA ARG A 20 11.74 -8.58 17.53
C ARG A 20 13.05 -7.97 18.00
N ALA A 21 14.14 -8.74 18.00
CA ALA A 21 15.46 -8.24 18.38
C ALA A 21 16.04 -7.25 17.37
N VAL A 22 15.73 -7.42 16.07
CA VAL A 22 16.17 -6.51 14.99
C VAL A 22 15.34 -5.22 14.97
N LEU A 23 14.01 -5.33 15.19
CA LEU A 23 13.12 -4.17 15.15
C LEU A 23 13.15 -3.31 16.43
N GLY A 24 13.78 -3.80 17.50
CA GLY A 24 13.77 -3.13 18.80
C GLY A 24 12.38 -3.10 19.44
N ASP A 25 12.16 -2.19 20.38
CA ASP A 25 10.85 -1.95 20.97
C ASP A 25 9.99 -1.14 19.97
N VAL A 26 9.17 -1.83 19.17
CA VAL A 26 8.26 -1.22 18.18
C VAL A 26 7.03 -0.62 18.88
N SER A 27 7.18 -0.18 20.12
CA SER A 27 6.12 0.47 20.90
C SER A 27 5.87 1.88 20.36
N GLY A 28 4.96 2.01 19.43
CA GLY A 28 4.50 3.29 18.90
C GLY A 28 3.12 3.18 18.30
N GLU A 29 2.34 4.24 18.41
CA GLU A 29 1.06 4.32 17.71
C GLU A 29 1.31 4.54 16.21
N VAL A 30 0.73 3.69 15.37
CA VAL A 30 0.73 3.79 13.91
C VAL A 30 -0.69 4.13 13.45
N ALA A 31 -0.84 5.17 12.69
CA ALA A 31 -2.06 5.43 11.93
C ALA A 31 -1.86 4.96 10.49
N VAL A 32 -2.88 4.35 9.90
CA VAL A 32 -2.92 4.05 8.48
C VAL A 32 -4.18 4.66 7.91
N PHE A 33 -4.03 5.51 6.89
CA PHE A 33 -5.16 6.21 6.25
C PHE A 33 -5.27 5.75 4.80
N GLY A 34 -6.43 5.21 4.40
CA GLY A 34 -6.67 4.85 3.01
C GLY A 34 -7.63 3.67 2.81
N SER A 35 -7.31 2.81 1.89
CA SER A 35 -8.18 1.82 1.26
C SER A 35 -8.37 0.54 2.05
N LEU A 36 -9.59 0.00 1.90
CA LEU A 36 -9.98 -1.35 2.29
C LEU A 36 -10.70 -1.99 1.10
N ASN A 37 -10.18 -3.09 0.55
CA ASN A 37 -10.75 -3.78 -0.61
C ASN A 37 -11.01 -5.25 -0.31
N ALA A 38 -12.11 -5.77 -0.83
CA ALA A 38 -12.27 -7.21 -0.97
C ALA A 38 -11.68 -7.64 -2.33
N ASP A 39 -10.68 -8.52 -2.31
CA ASP A 39 -10.02 -9.02 -3.50
C ASP A 39 -10.75 -10.29 -3.97
N LEU A 40 -11.44 -10.17 -5.12
CA LEU A 40 -12.22 -11.23 -5.76
C LEU A 40 -11.39 -11.86 -6.86
N THR A 41 -10.76 -12.99 -6.58
CA THR A 41 -9.83 -13.64 -7.51
C THR A 41 -10.45 -14.87 -8.14
N VAL A 42 -10.40 -14.95 -9.48
CA VAL A 42 -10.72 -16.15 -10.25
C VAL A 42 -9.50 -16.54 -11.10
N ARG A 43 -9.16 -17.84 -11.10
CA ARG A 43 -8.13 -18.39 -11.96
C ARG A 43 -8.76 -18.95 -13.23
N THR A 44 -8.08 -18.74 -14.36
CA THR A 44 -8.53 -19.19 -15.68
C THR A 44 -7.35 -19.77 -16.46
N GLU A 45 -7.60 -20.54 -17.51
CA GLU A 45 -6.55 -21.02 -18.38
C GLU A 45 -5.86 -19.88 -19.14
N ARG A 46 -6.65 -18.87 -19.55
CA ARG A 46 -6.22 -17.65 -20.26
C ARG A 46 -7.20 -16.52 -20.00
N PHE A 47 -6.86 -15.30 -20.33
CA PHE A 47 -7.81 -14.20 -20.32
C PHE A 47 -8.87 -14.34 -21.41
N PRO A 48 -10.15 -13.98 -21.15
CA PRO A 48 -11.19 -13.93 -22.18
C PRO A 48 -10.92 -12.82 -23.18
N LYS A 49 -11.28 -13.07 -24.47
CA LYS A 49 -11.30 -12.01 -25.47
C LYS A 49 -12.59 -11.19 -25.36
N PRO A 50 -12.64 -9.96 -25.89
CA PRO A 50 -13.88 -9.19 -25.95
C PRO A 50 -15.06 -9.99 -26.51
N GLY A 51 -16.17 -10.06 -25.76
CA GLY A 51 -17.37 -10.82 -26.14
C GLY A 51 -17.32 -12.32 -25.86
N GLU A 52 -16.22 -12.83 -25.31
CA GLU A 52 -16.07 -14.26 -25.01
C GLU A 52 -16.49 -14.56 -23.55
N THR A 53 -17.08 -15.74 -23.35
CA THR A 53 -17.34 -16.32 -22.04
C THR A 53 -16.47 -17.56 -21.89
N ILE A 54 -15.68 -17.62 -20.82
CA ILE A 54 -14.86 -18.78 -20.45
C ILE A 54 -15.21 -19.26 -19.04
N SER A 55 -14.90 -20.51 -18.74
CA SER A 55 -14.99 -21.03 -17.38
C SER A 55 -13.71 -20.72 -16.61
N GLY A 56 -13.86 -20.37 -15.33
CA GLY A 56 -12.75 -20.25 -14.37
C GLY A 56 -12.88 -21.28 -13.26
N GLU A 57 -11.90 -21.25 -12.36
CA GLU A 57 -11.92 -22.00 -11.09
C GLU A 57 -12.87 -21.32 -10.09
N ASP A 58 -12.94 -21.86 -8.87
CA ASP A 58 -13.74 -21.28 -7.80
C ASP A 58 -13.28 -19.86 -7.45
N LEU A 59 -14.26 -18.99 -7.25
CA LEU A 59 -14.01 -17.62 -6.81
C LEU A 59 -13.44 -17.63 -5.38
N VAL A 60 -12.28 -17.00 -5.20
CA VAL A 60 -11.67 -16.78 -3.90
C VAL A 60 -11.84 -15.31 -3.51
N ILE A 61 -12.36 -15.07 -2.30
CA ILE A 61 -12.53 -13.72 -1.76
C ILE A 61 -11.60 -13.58 -0.56
N LEU A 62 -10.67 -12.62 -0.64
CA LEU A 62 -9.69 -12.35 0.40
C LEU A 62 -9.77 -10.87 0.85
N PRO A 63 -9.43 -10.59 2.11
CA PRO A 63 -9.22 -9.21 2.53
C PRO A 63 -7.97 -8.65 1.84
N GLY A 64 -8.08 -7.43 1.32
CA GLY A 64 -7.06 -6.72 0.60
C GLY A 64 -7.19 -5.20 0.77
N GLY A 65 -6.63 -4.46 -0.17
CA GLY A 65 -6.42 -3.01 -0.09
C GLY A 65 -5.03 -2.70 0.45
N LYS A 66 -4.29 -1.85 -0.25
CA LYS A 66 -2.88 -1.56 0.10
C LYS A 66 -2.74 -1.00 1.51
N SER A 67 -3.62 -0.09 1.91
CA SER A 67 -3.60 0.48 3.25
C SER A 67 -4.01 -0.55 4.32
N ALA A 68 -5.06 -1.33 4.08
CA ALA A 68 -5.45 -2.40 5.00
C ALA A 68 -4.33 -3.44 5.19
N ASN A 69 -3.63 -3.82 4.11
CA ASN A 69 -2.49 -4.74 4.17
C ASN A 69 -1.33 -4.16 4.98
N GLN A 70 -1.03 -2.86 4.86
CA GLN A 70 -0.04 -2.17 5.70
C GLN A 70 -0.45 -2.21 7.18
N ALA A 71 -1.72 -1.91 7.48
CA ALA A 71 -2.24 -1.93 8.85
C ALA A 71 -2.17 -3.34 9.47
N VAL A 72 -2.59 -4.36 8.74
CA VAL A 72 -2.52 -5.78 9.16
C VAL A 72 -1.07 -6.16 9.45
N GLN A 73 -0.15 -5.88 8.52
CA GLN A 73 1.26 -6.26 8.70
C GLN A 73 1.88 -5.54 9.91
N ALA A 74 1.63 -4.25 10.09
CA ALA A 74 2.11 -3.51 11.25
C ALA A 74 1.54 -4.07 12.57
N GLY A 75 0.26 -4.43 12.61
CA GLY A 75 -0.37 -5.07 13.77
C GLY A 75 0.25 -6.42 14.10
N LEU A 76 0.47 -7.28 13.09
CA LEU A 76 1.14 -8.57 13.25
C LEU A 76 2.59 -8.42 13.73
N LEU A 77 3.25 -7.32 13.38
CA LEU A 77 4.58 -6.96 13.89
C LEU A 77 4.56 -6.41 15.32
N GLY A 78 3.38 -6.24 15.92
CA GLY A 78 3.20 -5.84 17.32
C GLY A 78 3.05 -4.34 17.53
N ALA A 79 2.84 -3.55 16.48
CA ALA A 79 2.52 -2.13 16.61
C ALA A 79 1.07 -1.92 17.09
N HIS A 80 0.81 -0.83 17.81
CA HIS A 80 -0.54 -0.35 18.09
C HIS A 80 -1.06 0.41 16.86
N VAL A 81 -1.87 -0.24 16.04
CA VAL A 81 -2.32 0.31 14.74
C VAL A 81 -3.76 0.75 14.81
N ARG A 82 -4.05 1.92 14.24
CA ARG A 82 -5.40 2.41 13.99
C ARG A 82 -5.59 2.62 12.49
N MET A 83 -6.61 1.95 11.92
CA MET A 83 -7.00 2.11 10.53
C MET A 83 -8.04 3.21 10.39
N ILE A 84 -7.81 4.16 9.48
CA ILE A 84 -8.74 5.22 9.07
C ILE A 84 -9.12 4.97 7.60
N GLY A 85 -10.40 4.78 7.32
CA GLY A 85 -10.88 4.47 5.98
C GLY A 85 -12.39 4.24 5.99
N ALA A 86 -12.91 3.58 4.95
CA ALA A 86 -14.33 3.28 4.84
C ALA A 86 -14.60 1.91 4.23
N VAL A 87 -15.68 1.26 4.67
CA VAL A 87 -16.25 0.03 4.10
C VAL A 87 -17.75 0.21 3.92
N GLY A 88 -18.36 -0.59 3.07
CA GLY A 88 -19.82 -0.66 2.95
C GLY A 88 -20.45 -1.36 4.14
N ALA A 89 -21.76 -1.16 4.31
CA ALA A 89 -22.58 -1.91 5.26
C ALA A 89 -22.97 -3.29 4.66
N ASP A 90 -21.99 -4.07 4.24
CA ASP A 90 -22.14 -5.35 3.54
C ASP A 90 -21.19 -6.44 4.06
N GLY A 91 -21.34 -7.67 3.56
CA GLY A 91 -20.52 -8.81 4.00
C GLY A 91 -19.04 -8.69 3.67
N HIS A 92 -18.66 -7.93 2.63
CA HIS A 92 -17.26 -7.64 2.34
C HIS A 92 -16.69 -6.68 3.38
N GLY A 93 -17.46 -5.66 3.79
CA GLY A 93 -17.06 -4.75 4.87
C GLY A 93 -16.85 -5.50 6.19
N ASP A 94 -17.72 -6.45 6.52
CA ASP A 94 -17.56 -7.30 7.71
C ASP A 94 -16.29 -8.13 7.64
N LEU A 95 -16.01 -8.78 6.50
CA LEU A 95 -14.79 -9.56 6.25
C LEU A 95 -13.52 -8.71 6.50
N LEU A 96 -13.48 -7.49 6.00
CA LEU A 96 -12.32 -6.60 6.13
C LEU A 96 -12.11 -6.13 7.58
N ILE A 97 -13.18 -5.73 8.26
CA ILE A 97 -13.13 -5.35 9.68
C ILE A 97 -12.65 -6.52 10.56
N GLU A 98 -13.19 -7.73 10.34
CA GLU A 98 -12.74 -8.92 11.07
C GLU A 98 -11.27 -9.25 10.82
N SER A 99 -10.78 -9.08 9.58
CA SER A 99 -9.38 -9.31 9.24
C SER A 99 -8.46 -8.36 10.00
N LEU A 100 -8.77 -7.07 10.01
CA LEU A 100 -8.03 -6.04 10.74
C LEU A 100 -8.00 -6.33 12.25
N GLN A 101 -9.17 -6.63 12.82
CA GLN A 101 -9.31 -6.93 14.25
C GLN A 101 -8.52 -8.18 14.68
N ARG A 102 -8.50 -9.21 13.83
CA ARG A 102 -7.66 -10.41 14.07
C ARG A 102 -6.17 -10.10 14.10
N ALA A 103 -5.72 -9.09 13.37
CA ALA A 103 -4.35 -8.61 13.41
C ALA A 103 -4.08 -7.60 14.56
N GLY A 104 -5.06 -7.35 15.44
CA GLY A 104 -4.92 -6.40 16.55
C GLY A 104 -5.06 -4.93 16.16
N VAL A 105 -5.58 -4.62 14.96
CA VAL A 105 -5.78 -3.27 14.48
C VAL A 105 -7.07 -2.66 15.05
N ASP A 106 -7.00 -1.44 15.58
CA ASP A 106 -8.15 -0.65 16.00
C ASP A 106 -8.91 -0.14 14.76
N THR A 107 -10.15 -0.58 14.60
CA THR A 107 -11.03 -0.23 13.49
C THR A 107 -12.06 0.84 13.84
N SER A 108 -11.94 1.49 15.00
CA SER A 108 -12.92 2.49 15.47
C SER A 108 -13.02 3.74 14.59
N ALA A 109 -12.01 4.00 13.74
CA ALA A 109 -11.98 5.08 12.77
C ALA A 109 -12.31 4.61 11.32
N VAL A 110 -12.76 3.36 11.14
CA VAL A 110 -13.27 2.88 9.85
C VAL A 110 -14.77 3.16 9.78
N GLN A 111 -15.19 3.94 8.80
CA GLN A 111 -16.60 4.31 8.60
C GLN A 111 -17.35 3.21 7.86
N ARG A 112 -18.65 3.08 8.17
CA ARG A 112 -19.57 2.24 7.39
C ARG A 112 -20.48 3.13 6.56
N GLU A 113 -20.47 2.91 5.25
CA GLU A 113 -21.16 3.72 4.27
C GLU A 113 -22.32 2.95 3.62
N ASP A 114 -23.32 3.69 3.12
CA ASP A 114 -24.48 3.11 2.41
C ASP A 114 -24.15 2.76 0.93
N VAL A 115 -22.88 2.62 0.60
CA VAL A 115 -22.38 2.16 -0.70
C VAL A 115 -21.60 0.86 -0.53
N ALA A 116 -21.43 0.09 -1.61
CA ALA A 116 -20.72 -1.18 -1.53
C ALA A 116 -19.27 -0.99 -1.08
N THR A 117 -18.72 -1.96 -0.37
CA THR A 117 -17.30 -2.03 -0.04
C THR A 117 -16.44 -2.00 -1.30
N GLY A 118 -15.28 -1.35 -1.24
CA GLY A 118 -14.28 -1.38 -2.31
C GLY A 118 -13.90 -2.80 -2.70
N THR A 119 -13.79 -3.08 -3.98
CA THR A 119 -13.45 -4.43 -4.49
C THR A 119 -12.40 -4.36 -5.58
N ALA A 120 -11.49 -5.34 -5.60
CA ALA A 120 -10.61 -5.61 -6.73
C ALA A 120 -11.04 -6.92 -7.40
N ILE A 121 -11.41 -6.87 -8.68
CA ILE A 121 -11.74 -8.04 -9.48
C ILE A 121 -10.47 -8.48 -10.19
N ILE A 122 -9.97 -9.65 -9.82
CA ILE A 122 -8.67 -10.15 -10.24
C ILE A 122 -8.86 -11.43 -11.05
N THR A 123 -8.40 -11.43 -12.28
CA THR A 123 -8.29 -12.65 -13.09
C THR A 123 -6.83 -13.03 -13.21
N VAL A 124 -6.49 -14.28 -12.94
CA VAL A 124 -5.13 -14.81 -13.04
C VAL A 124 -5.13 -15.94 -14.07
N ASP A 125 -4.24 -15.88 -15.05
CA ASP A 125 -4.13 -16.93 -16.05
C ASP A 125 -3.17 -18.06 -15.63
N SER A 126 -3.02 -19.07 -16.50
CA SER A 126 -2.13 -20.22 -16.25
C SER A 126 -0.65 -19.88 -16.25
N ALA A 127 -0.24 -18.75 -16.80
CA ALA A 127 1.13 -18.25 -16.75
C ALA A 127 1.44 -17.50 -15.45
N GLY A 128 0.39 -17.17 -14.67
CA GLY A 128 0.50 -16.37 -13.46
C GLY A 128 0.37 -14.86 -13.70
N ASP A 129 0.09 -14.47 -14.95
CA ASP A 129 -0.22 -13.07 -15.26
C ASP A 129 -1.59 -12.69 -14.70
N ASN A 130 -1.77 -11.42 -14.34
CA ASN A 130 -3.05 -10.95 -13.80
C ASN A 130 -3.59 -9.73 -14.51
N THR A 131 -4.91 -9.59 -14.47
CA THR A 131 -5.63 -8.37 -14.80
C THR A 131 -6.48 -7.97 -13.62
N ILE A 132 -6.49 -6.67 -13.28
CA ILE A 132 -7.17 -6.16 -12.10
C ILE A 132 -8.06 -4.99 -12.50
N VAL A 133 -9.34 -5.07 -12.09
CA VAL A 133 -10.29 -3.96 -12.18
C VAL A 133 -10.70 -3.58 -10.77
N VAL A 134 -10.44 -2.34 -10.39
CA VAL A 134 -10.81 -1.82 -9.06
C VAL A 134 -12.12 -1.05 -9.14
N SER A 135 -13.07 -1.43 -8.29
CA SER A 135 -14.26 -0.63 -7.98
C SER A 135 -14.02 0.05 -6.63
N PRO A 136 -13.93 1.38 -6.57
CA PRO A 136 -13.56 2.07 -5.33
C PRO A 136 -14.58 1.89 -4.21
N GLY A 137 -15.88 1.81 -4.53
CA GLY A 137 -16.93 1.66 -3.53
C GLY A 137 -16.79 2.68 -2.41
N ALA A 138 -16.85 2.22 -1.16
CA ALA A 138 -16.72 3.07 0.04
C ALA A 138 -15.36 3.80 0.13
N ASN A 139 -14.28 3.29 -0.49
CA ASN A 139 -13.02 4.04 -0.54
C ASN A 139 -13.18 5.38 -1.27
N GLY A 140 -14.14 5.48 -2.20
CA GLY A 140 -14.45 6.73 -2.89
C GLY A 140 -15.08 7.81 -2.00
N THR A 141 -15.53 7.47 -0.78
CA THR A 141 -16.07 8.44 0.20
C THR A 141 -14.99 8.98 1.14
N VAL A 142 -13.78 8.38 1.11
CA VAL A 142 -12.64 8.84 1.91
C VAL A 142 -12.08 10.11 1.29
N ASP A 143 -12.42 11.25 1.87
CA ASP A 143 -12.11 12.58 1.37
C ASP A 143 -11.30 13.44 2.38
N VAL A 144 -11.07 14.70 2.05
CA VAL A 144 -10.38 15.67 2.91
C VAL A 144 -11.07 15.80 4.27
N SER A 145 -12.40 15.76 4.32
CA SER A 145 -13.14 15.85 5.58
C SER A 145 -12.92 14.64 6.48
N THR A 146 -12.64 13.47 5.90
CA THR A 146 -12.25 12.26 6.64
C THR A 146 -10.91 12.48 7.34
N ALA A 147 -9.90 13.01 6.64
CA ALA A 147 -8.60 13.32 7.25
C ALA A 147 -8.75 14.36 8.39
N GLN A 148 -9.51 15.41 8.16
CA GLN A 148 -9.78 16.45 9.16
C GLN A 148 -10.52 15.92 10.40
N ARG A 149 -11.50 15.02 10.20
CA ARG A 149 -12.26 14.39 11.30
C ARG A 149 -11.37 13.55 12.20
N HIS A 150 -10.34 12.95 11.64
CA HIS A 150 -9.40 12.07 12.34
C HIS A 150 -8.03 12.72 12.59
N GLN A 151 -7.92 14.05 12.51
CA GLN A 151 -6.66 14.78 12.70
C GLN A 151 -5.97 14.47 14.03
N ASP A 152 -6.74 14.23 15.10
CA ASP A 152 -6.19 13.88 16.41
C ASP A 152 -5.56 12.48 16.42
N VAL A 153 -6.10 11.54 15.64
CA VAL A 153 -5.54 10.19 15.48
C VAL A 153 -4.25 10.26 14.70
N ILE A 154 -4.27 11.00 13.59
CA ILE A 154 -3.11 11.20 12.70
C ILE A 154 -1.99 11.91 13.48
N GLY A 155 -2.29 13.02 14.14
CA GLY A 155 -1.28 13.84 14.81
C GLY A 155 -0.71 13.25 16.11
N LYS A 156 -1.35 12.24 16.70
CA LYS A 156 -0.82 11.53 17.88
C LYS A 156 0.01 10.28 17.52
N ALA A 157 -0.09 9.82 16.28
CA ALA A 157 0.68 8.69 15.82
C ALA A 157 2.17 9.05 15.70
N ARG A 158 3.04 8.07 15.83
CA ARG A 158 4.48 8.21 15.49
C ARG A 158 4.70 8.12 14.00
N VAL A 159 3.86 7.33 13.32
CA VAL A 159 3.95 7.06 11.88
C VAL A 159 2.55 7.09 11.29
N LEU A 160 2.41 7.73 10.14
CA LEU A 160 1.26 7.64 9.26
C LEU A 160 1.63 6.87 8.00
N GLY A 161 0.98 5.73 7.77
CA GLY A 161 1.06 4.97 6.51
C GLY A 161 0.01 5.45 5.51
N LEU A 162 0.42 5.70 4.26
CA LEU A 162 -0.41 6.19 3.17
C LEU A 162 -0.17 5.40 1.88
N CYS A 163 -1.20 5.29 1.02
CA CYS A 163 -1.08 4.87 -0.37
C CYS A 163 -2.08 5.63 -1.26
N MET A 164 -2.04 5.41 -2.59
CA MET A 164 -2.84 6.16 -3.58
C MET A 164 -4.13 5.43 -4.02
N GLU A 165 -4.78 4.70 -3.11
CA GLU A 165 -6.05 4.01 -3.41
C GLU A 165 -7.31 4.75 -2.91
N VAL A 166 -7.15 5.96 -2.40
CA VAL A 166 -8.24 6.89 -2.06
C VAL A 166 -7.98 8.23 -2.76
N SER A 167 -8.87 9.23 -2.58
CA SER A 167 -8.70 10.54 -3.21
C SER A 167 -7.30 11.14 -2.97
N PRO A 168 -6.56 11.58 -4.01
CA PRO A 168 -5.26 12.25 -3.84
C PRO A 168 -5.31 13.44 -2.90
N ASP A 169 -6.40 14.23 -2.94
CA ASP A 169 -6.60 15.37 -2.04
C ASP A 169 -6.73 14.94 -0.58
N ALA A 170 -7.36 13.78 -0.33
CA ALA A 170 -7.46 13.20 1.00
C ALA A 170 -6.10 12.70 1.52
N VAL A 171 -5.31 12.07 0.63
CA VAL A 171 -3.95 11.61 0.95
C VAL A 171 -3.07 12.81 1.30
N GLU A 172 -3.07 13.87 0.49
CA GLU A 172 -2.34 15.10 0.78
C GLU A 172 -2.79 15.74 2.10
N ALA A 173 -4.09 15.84 2.34
CA ALA A 173 -4.60 16.42 3.58
C ALA A 173 -4.15 15.62 4.82
N ALA A 174 -4.20 14.29 4.76
CA ALA A 174 -3.71 13.42 5.84
C ALA A 174 -2.19 13.57 6.05
N ALA A 175 -1.41 13.61 4.96
CA ALA A 175 0.03 13.80 5.00
C ALA A 175 0.40 15.14 5.66
N ARG A 176 -0.25 16.22 5.28
CA ARG A 176 -0.01 17.56 5.86
C ARG A 176 -0.39 17.64 7.34
N ILE A 177 -1.52 17.06 7.73
CA ILE A 177 -1.91 16.98 9.15
C ILE A 177 -0.83 16.24 9.96
N ALA A 178 -0.30 15.14 9.43
CA ALA A 178 0.76 14.38 10.06
C ALA A 178 2.06 15.21 10.18
N HIS A 179 2.49 15.80 9.07
CA HIS A 179 3.69 16.64 9.00
C HIS A 179 3.65 17.80 9.98
N ASP A 180 2.55 18.55 10.01
CA ASP A 180 2.34 19.71 10.90
C ASP A 180 2.36 19.30 12.38
N ALA A 181 1.98 18.05 12.69
CA ALA A 181 2.00 17.48 14.04
C ALA A 181 3.33 16.81 14.42
N GLY A 182 4.28 16.66 13.47
CA GLY A 182 5.53 15.94 13.68
C GLY A 182 5.38 14.41 13.61
N THR A 183 4.29 13.90 13.07
CA THR A 183 4.08 12.49 12.76
C THR A 183 4.83 12.12 11.48
N ARG A 184 5.63 11.06 11.51
CA ARG A 184 6.42 10.62 10.35
C ARG A 184 5.52 10.02 9.27
N VAL A 185 5.64 10.52 8.04
CA VAL A 185 4.83 10.09 6.89
C VAL A 185 5.59 9.06 6.06
N VAL A 186 5.03 7.85 5.98
CA VAL A 186 5.47 6.77 5.08
C VAL A 186 4.46 6.65 3.96
N PHE A 187 4.85 7.02 2.75
CA PHE A 187 3.99 7.09 1.60
C PHE A 187 4.39 6.06 0.53
N ASN A 188 3.45 5.18 0.18
CA ASN A 188 3.59 4.25 -0.94
C ASN A 188 2.84 4.82 -2.16
N ASN A 189 3.58 5.26 -3.20
CA ASN A 189 3.00 5.77 -4.45
C ASN A 189 2.44 4.63 -5.32
N SER A 190 1.48 3.90 -4.79
CA SER A 190 0.83 2.78 -5.48
C SER A 190 -0.69 2.76 -5.21
N PRO A 191 -1.57 2.64 -6.26
CA PRO A 191 -1.23 2.67 -7.68
C PRO A 191 -0.43 3.91 -8.07
N PHE A 192 0.49 3.76 -9.02
CA PHE A 192 1.40 4.84 -9.39
C PHE A 192 0.66 6.10 -9.86
N HIS A 193 0.99 7.22 -9.23
CA HIS A 193 0.48 8.53 -9.61
C HIS A 193 1.66 9.39 -10.13
N PRO A 194 1.65 9.78 -11.41
CA PRO A 194 2.81 10.39 -12.06
C PRO A 194 3.12 11.81 -11.57
N VAL A 195 2.13 12.50 -11.02
CA VAL A 195 2.27 13.87 -10.54
C VAL A 195 1.83 13.94 -9.08
N LEU A 196 2.77 14.14 -8.18
CA LEU A 196 2.50 14.41 -6.78
C LEU A 196 2.48 15.93 -6.56
N SER A 197 1.56 16.41 -5.75
CA SER A 197 1.49 17.83 -5.40
C SER A 197 2.69 18.27 -4.57
N ALA A 198 3.05 19.54 -4.61
CA ALA A 198 4.12 20.10 -3.79
C ALA A 198 3.86 19.87 -2.29
N GLY A 199 2.60 20.03 -1.86
CA GLY A 199 2.23 19.85 -0.45
C GLY A 199 2.36 18.40 0.02
N LEU A 200 2.13 17.41 -0.86
CA LEU A 200 2.38 16.00 -0.53
C LEU A 200 3.88 15.71 -0.50
N LEU A 201 4.64 16.19 -1.49
CA LEU A 201 6.10 15.98 -1.54
C LEU A 201 6.81 16.53 -0.31
N GLU A 202 6.42 17.72 0.16
CA GLU A 202 6.97 18.35 1.37
C GLU A 202 6.65 17.58 2.66
N ALA A 203 5.55 16.81 2.65
CA ALA A 203 5.11 16.06 3.83
C ALA A 203 5.68 14.64 3.92
N ILE A 204 6.27 14.10 2.85
CA ILE A 204 6.79 12.73 2.83
C ILE A 204 8.15 12.64 3.55
N ASP A 205 8.24 11.79 4.58
CA ASP A 205 9.51 11.43 5.22
C ASP A 205 10.15 10.19 4.58
N VAL A 206 9.32 9.22 4.18
CA VAL A 206 9.78 7.98 3.53
C VAL A 206 8.87 7.64 2.35
N LEU A 207 9.46 7.59 1.17
CA LEU A 207 8.79 7.10 -0.03
C LEU A 207 8.99 5.58 -0.15
N VAL A 208 7.91 4.85 -0.48
CA VAL A 208 7.98 3.43 -0.82
C VAL A 208 7.48 3.25 -2.25
N VAL A 209 8.31 2.68 -3.10
CA VAL A 209 8.01 2.42 -4.52
C VAL A 209 8.70 1.14 -4.97
N ASN A 210 8.24 0.56 -6.09
CA ASN A 210 9.02 -0.44 -6.79
C ASN A 210 9.98 0.21 -7.81
N GLU A 211 10.84 -0.61 -8.44
CA GLU A 211 11.84 -0.14 -9.42
C GLU A 211 11.21 0.58 -10.61
N HIS A 212 10.02 0.14 -11.07
CA HIS A 212 9.32 0.74 -12.21
C HIS A 212 8.68 2.08 -11.82
N GLU A 213 8.02 2.12 -10.67
CA GLU A 213 7.42 3.34 -10.14
C GLU A 213 8.49 4.41 -9.88
N LEU A 214 9.67 4.04 -9.34
CA LEU A 214 10.80 4.96 -9.18
C LEU A 214 11.27 5.50 -10.52
N ALA A 215 11.48 4.61 -11.50
CA ALA A 215 11.90 5.01 -12.83
C ALA A 215 10.92 5.99 -13.46
N ASP A 216 9.61 5.70 -13.35
CA ASP A 216 8.55 6.56 -13.88
C ASP A 216 8.47 7.93 -13.15
N MET A 217 8.69 7.97 -11.82
CA MET A 217 8.78 9.23 -11.07
C MET A 217 9.96 10.09 -11.47
N LEU A 218 11.07 9.46 -11.80
CA LEU A 218 12.31 10.15 -12.14
C LEU A 218 12.43 10.46 -13.64
N LYS A 219 11.45 10.18 -14.48
CA LYS A 219 11.46 10.63 -15.89
C LYS A 219 11.47 12.15 -15.97
N PRO A 220 12.25 12.75 -16.88
CA PRO A 220 12.15 14.19 -17.15
C PRO A 220 10.71 14.55 -17.51
N GLY A 221 10.19 15.62 -16.96
CA GLY A 221 8.82 16.06 -17.19
C GLY A 221 8.54 16.26 -18.69
N ALA A 222 7.27 16.13 -19.10
CA ALA A 222 6.78 16.24 -20.45
C ALA A 222 7.05 17.62 -21.13
N SER A 223 7.82 18.51 -20.51
CA SER A 223 8.23 19.81 -21.05
C SER A 223 9.64 19.83 -21.64
N ASP A 224 10.46 18.80 -21.40
CA ASP A 224 11.80 18.76 -21.96
C ASP A 224 11.85 17.76 -23.12
N THR A 225 12.11 18.33 -24.30
CA THR A 225 12.22 17.63 -25.57
C THR A 225 13.10 16.39 -25.50
N ALA A 226 12.50 15.25 -25.83
CA ALA A 226 13.04 14.05 -26.43
C ALA A 226 14.57 13.81 -26.23
N ALA A 227 14.92 13.21 -25.11
CA ALA A 227 15.96 12.21 -25.05
C ALA A 227 15.29 10.98 -24.41
N GLU A 228 15.05 9.97 -25.23
CA GLU A 228 14.65 8.64 -24.80
C GLU A 228 15.75 8.07 -23.88
N LEU A 229 15.66 8.40 -22.60
CA LEU A 229 16.29 7.60 -21.57
C LEU A 229 15.29 6.47 -21.29
N GLU A 230 15.44 5.39 -22.02
CA GLU A 230 14.95 4.08 -21.62
C GLU A 230 15.57 3.80 -20.24
N CYS A 231 14.85 4.15 -19.17
CA CYS A 231 15.12 3.61 -17.85
C CYS A 231 14.64 2.16 -17.91
N GLU A 232 15.42 1.31 -18.59
CA GLU A 232 15.28 -0.13 -18.51
C GLU A 232 15.38 -0.52 -17.04
N ARG A 233 14.65 -1.57 -16.66
CA ARG A 233 14.55 -2.16 -15.32
C ARG A 233 15.78 -1.89 -14.49
N ALA A 234 15.61 -1.47 -13.21
CA ALA A 234 16.73 -1.33 -12.29
C ALA A 234 17.52 -2.65 -12.27
N ASP A 235 18.54 -2.69 -13.08
CA ASP A 235 19.52 -3.76 -13.18
C ASP A 235 20.79 -3.37 -12.40
N ASP A 236 21.84 -4.15 -12.52
CA ASP A 236 23.14 -3.86 -11.89
C ASP A 236 23.78 -2.53 -12.38
N ALA A 237 23.20 -1.86 -13.40
CA ALA A 237 23.63 -0.60 -13.97
C ALA A 237 22.90 0.62 -13.40
N THR A 238 21.90 0.47 -12.51
CA THR A 238 21.16 1.60 -11.93
C THR A 238 22.10 2.51 -11.13
N ASP A 239 22.16 3.80 -11.53
CA ASP A 239 22.88 4.82 -10.75
C ASP A 239 22.03 5.26 -9.54
N TRP A 240 22.15 4.52 -8.45
CA TRP A 240 21.45 4.81 -7.21
C TRP A 240 21.82 6.17 -6.62
N ALA A 241 23.05 6.64 -6.84
CA ALA A 241 23.46 7.95 -6.38
C ALA A 241 22.76 9.07 -7.16
N ASP A 242 22.47 8.86 -8.46
CA ASP A 242 21.63 9.77 -9.24
C ASP A 242 20.18 9.74 -8.75
N CYS A 243 19.62 8.56 -8.51
CA CYS A 243 18.28 8.43 -7.94
C CYS A 243 18.16 9.18 -6.61
N ALA A 244 19.13 9.03 -5.69
CA ALA A 244 19.16 9.72 -4.41
C ALA A 244 19.18 11.25 -4.57
N ARG A 245 20.04 11.79 -5.43
CA ARG A 245 20.11 13.24 -5.71
C ARG A 245 18.79 13.79 -6.26
N ARG A 246 18.12 13.04 -7.15
CA ARG A 246 16.86 13.45 -7.77
C ARG A 246 15.70 13.38 -6.78
N LEU A 247 15.62 12.35 -5.94
CA LEU A 247 14.65 12.29 -4.85
C LEU A 247 14.83 13.45 -3.87
N ALA A 248 16.08 13.75 -3.48
CA ALA A 248 16.38 14.89 -2.63
C ALA A 248 15.99 16.24 -3.27
N ALA A 249 16.17 16.38 -4.60
CA ALA A 249 15.73 17.58 -5.33
C ALA A 249 14.21 17.71 -5.39
N MET A 250 13.45 16.61 -5.25
CA MET A 250 11.99 16.60 -5.10
C MET A 250 11.54 16.86 -3.66
N GLY A 251 12.45 16.98 -2.71
CA GLY A 251 12.13 17.16 -1.28
C GLY A 251 11.95 15.85 -0.51
N ILE A 252 12.22 14.69 -1.10
CA ILE A 252 12.04 13.36 -0.48
C ILE A 252 13.36 12.96 0.20
N PRO A 253 13.42 12.89 1.55
CA PRO A 253 14.66 12.64 2.27
C PRO A 253 15.06 11.17 2.31
N SER A 254 14.10 10.25 2.24
CA SER A 254 14.34 8.80 2.31
C SER A 254 13.43 8.02 1.39
N ALA A 255 13.92 6.90 0.85
CA ALA A 255 13.11 6.00 0.05
C ALA A 255 13.45 4.53 0.31
N VAL A 256 12.45 3.67 0.16
CA VAL A 256 12.59 2.21 0.11
C VAL A 256 12.13 1.76 -1.26
N VAL A 257 13.04 1.23 -2.07
CA VAL A 257 12.76 0.77 -3.42
C VAL A 257 12.75 -0.76 -3.44
N THR A 258 11.60 -1.36 -3.71
CA THR A 258 11.47 -2.81 -3.77
C THR A 258 11.93 -3.34 -5.12
N LEU A 259 12.79 -4.39 -5.10
CA LEU A 259 13.41 -4.98 -6.30
C LEU A 259 13.00 -6.47 -6.48
N GLY A 260 11.78 -6.80 -6.07
CA GLY A 260 11.30 -8.18 -6.11
C GLY A 260 12.20 -9.13 -5.32
N GLY A 261 12.58 -10.25 -5.91
CA GLY A 261 13.42 -11.27 -5.26
C GLY A 261 14.86 -10.84 -4.91
N ARG A 262 15.29 -9.63 -5.30
CA ARG A 262 16.61 -9.08 -4.96
C ARG A 262 16.64 -8.36 -3.60
N GLY A 263 15.49 -8.23 -2.93
CA GLY A 263 15.35 -7.44 -1.72
C GLY A 263 15.21 -5.94 -2.01
N PRO A 264 14.97 -5.09 -0.99
CA PRO A 264 14.83 -3.66 -1.19
C PRO A 264 16.18 -2.92 -1.16
N MET A 265 16.21 -1.77 -1.83
CA MET A 265 17.24 -0.75 -1.68
C MET A 265 16.70 0.36 -0.77
N VAL A 266 17.45 0.73 0.25
CA VAL A 266 17.13 1.85 1.14
C VAL A 266 18.03 3.03 0.79
N ILE A 267 17.43 4.20 0.60
CA ILE A 267 18.09 5.47 0.32
C ILE A 267 17.78 6.41 1.48
N GLU A 268 18.80 6.91 2.17
CA GLU A 268 18.70 7.92 3.24
C GLU A 268 19.69 9.04 2.98
N GLY A 269 19.21 10.14 2.37
CA GLY A 269 20.08 11.18 1.86
C GLY A 269 21.05 10.65 0.79
N GLU A 270 22.36 10.64 1.07
CA GLU A 270 23.40 10.10 0.18
C GLU A 270 23.77 8.64 0.50
N GLU A 271 23.27 8.10 1.62
CA GLU A 271 23.53 6.71 2.01
C GLU A 271 22.58 5.76 1.26
N ILE A 272 23.17 4.72 0.67
CA ILE A 272 22.46 3.74 -0.15
C ILE A 272 22.79 2.35 0.37
N THR A 273 21.80 1.66 0.90
CA THR A 273 21.96 0.38 1.57
C THR A 273 21.10 -0.69 0.93
N PRO A 274 21.67 -1.73 0.30
CA PRO A 274 20.93 -2.90 -0.11
C PRO A 274 20.52 -3.73 1.11
N VAL A 275 19.31 -4.28 1.09
CA VAL A 275 18.82 -5.15 2.15
C VAL A 275 18.57 -6.52 1.55
N ASP A 276 19.09 -7.57 2.19
CA ASP A 276 18.89 -8.94 1.73
C ASP A 276 17.41 -9.30 1.65
N PRO A 277 16.97 -10.04 0.62
CA PRO A 277 15.60 -10.50 0.53
C PRO A 277 15.29 -11.47 1.68
N PHE A 278 14.05 -11.43 2.14
CA PHE A 278 13.58 -12.44 3.10
C PHE A 278 13.53 -13.81 2.41
N PRO A 279 14.04 -14.88 3.03
CA PRO A 279 14.11 -16.23 2.44
C PRO A 279 12.72 -16.86 2.23
#